data_4114b1ce5642d1bd4c702584254f7aae
#
_entry.id   4114b1ce5642d1bd4c702584254f7aae
#
_cell.length_a   1.000
_cell.length_b   1.000
_cell.length_c   1.000
_cell.angle_alpha   90.00
_cell.angle_beta   90.00
_cell.angle_gamma   90.00
#
_symmetry.space_group_name_H-M   'P 1'
#
loop_
_entity.id
_entity.type
_entity.pdbx_description
1 polymer ?
#
loop_
_entity_poly.entity_id
_entity_poly.type
_entity_poly.pdbx_seq_one_letter_code
_entity_poly.pdbx_strand_id
1 'polypeptide(L)'
;AIDCFGKLIDYAKGKNVKIAVYNCSWENFVVEDPAWEIVLGALPDLWLKYDTSHCLGRGGDYIKEMYKWGERIAHFHLKGSMYIDGRHYDDPPAGLDQVNWGAVMNLLYTKGYNGMISIEPHSGRWMGVRGQWGVDFTIKFITPYIMPEDYEWNGNPYMP
;
A
#
# COMPACT_ATOMS: atom_id res chain seq x y z
N ALA A 1 -1.91 0.26 22.38
CA ALA A 1 -1.40 0.76 21.08
C ALA A 1 -0.98 2.23 21.18
N ILE A 2 -1.88 3.16 21.57
CA ILE A 2 -1.61 4.62 21.57
C ILE A 2 -0.36 4.97 22.39
N ASP A 3 -0.24 4.51 23.64
CA ASP A 3 0.94 4.78 24.48
C ASP A 3 2.24 4.22 23.84
N CYS A 4 2.19 3.02 23.29
CA CYS A 4 3.35 2.39 22.66
C CYS A 4 3.80 3.17 21.42
N PHE A 5 2.88 3.43 20.48
CA PHE A 5 3.21 4.19 19.26
C PHE A 5 3.58 5.64 19.56
N GLY A 6 2.96 6.26 20.57
CA GLY A 6 3.33 7.61 21.03
C GLY A 6 4.80 7.68 21.44
N LYS A 7 5.27 6.75 22.25
CA LYS A 7 6.69 6.65 22.65
C LYS A 7 7.64 6.42 21.46
N LEU A 8 7.23 5.61 20.50
CA LEU A 8 8.03 5.38 19.29
C LEU A 8 8.10 6.64 18.42
N ILE A 9 6.99 7.35 18.26
CA ILE A 9 6.93 8.64 17.54
C ILE A 9 7.84 9.65 18.22
N ASP A 10 7.76 9.78 19.54
CA ASP A 10 8.61 10.70 20.29
C ASP A 10 10.10 10.35 20.14
N TYR A 11 10.44 9.07 20.18
CA TYR A 11 11.81 8.62 19.94
C TYR A 11 12.29 8.90 18.50
N ALA A 12 11.39 8.83 17.51
CA ALA A 12 11.70 9.09 16.10
C ALA A 12 11.83 10.59 15.76
N LYS A 13 11.34 11.49 16.62
CA LYS A 13 11.44 12.94 16.41
C LYS A 13 12.89 13.37 16.17
N GLY A 14 13.10 14.16 15.13
CA GLY A 14 14.43 14.65 14.75
C GLY A 14 15.35 13.63 14.06
N LYS A 15 14.87 12.40 13.79
CA LYS A 15 15.66 11.34 13.16
C LYS A 15 15.32 11.11 11.69
N ASN A 16 14.40 11.89 11.12
CA ASN A 16 13.88 11.71 9.75
C ASN A 16 13.32 10.30 9.48
N VAL A 17 12.60 9.75 10.48
CA VAL A 17 11.97 8.44 10.43
C VAL A 17 10.48 8.58 10.72
N LYS A 18 9.64 7.98 9.88
CA LYS A 18 8.20 7.86 10.11
C LYS A 18 7.90 6.53 10.79
N ILE A 19 7.08 6.57 11.84
CA ILE A 19 6.52 5.37 12.47
C ILE A 19 5.22 5.02 11.75
N ALA A 20 5.11 3.80 11.27
CA ALA A 20 3.93 3.33 10.55
C ALA A 20 3.41 2.01 11.13
N VAL A 21 2.09 1.87 11.22
CA VAL A 21 1.44 0.59 11.52
C VAL A 21 1.07 -0.11 10.22
N TYR A 22 1.24 -1.43 10.19
CA TYR A 22 0.97 -2.24 9.02
C TYR A 22 -0.46 -2.80 9.05
N ASN A 23 -1.17 -2.79 7.93
CA ASN A 23 -2.53 -3.33 7.85
C ASN A 23 -2.60 -4.86 7.74
N CYS A 24 -1.51 -5.56 8.06
CA CYS A 24 -1.48 -7.01 8.18
C CYS A 24 -2.14 -7.45 9.49
N SER A 25 -3.14 -8.32 9.42
CA SER A 25 -3.89 -8.79 10.58
C SER A 25 -3.19 -9.88 11.40
N TRP A 26 -2.07 -10.40 10.92
CA TRP A 26 -1.31 -11.39 11.69
C TRP A 26 -0.71 -10.74 12.93
N GLU A 27 -1.16 -11.21 14.11
CA GLU A 27 -0.76 -10.71 15.43
C GLU A 27 -0.91 -9.19 15.62
N ASN A 28 -1.82 -8.56 14.86
CA ASN A 28 -2.09 -7.13 14.90
C ASN A 28 -3.59 -6.86 14.86
N PHE A 29 -4.05 -5.85 15.60
CA PHE A 29 -5.44 -5.43 15.65
C PHE A 29 -5.66 -3.99 15.16
N VAL A 30 -4.60 -3.25 14.87
CA VAL A 30 -4.68 -1.87 14.33
C VAL A 30 -4.58 -1.94 12.80
N VAL A 31 -5.53 -2.60 12.16
CA VAL A 31 -5.44 -3.02 10.74
C VAL A 31 -6.50 -2.40 9.83
N GLU A 32 -7.55 -1.84 10.42
CA GLU A 32 -8.70 -1.25 9.73
C GLU A 32 -9.52 -0.34 10.67
N ASP A 33 -10.57 0.31 10.16
CA ASP A 33 -11.56 0.97 11.01
C ASP A 33 -12.37 -0.07 11.84
N PRO A 34 -12.77 0.26 13.11
CA PRO A 34 -12.59 1.57 13.76
C PRO A 34 -11.23 1.75 14.47
N ALA A 35 -10.34 0.75 14.45
CA ALA A 35 -9.07 0.85 15.16
C ALA A 35 -8.21 2.01 14.63
N TRP A 36 -8.21 2.25 13.32
CA TRP A 36 -7.51 3.39 12.74
C TRP A 36 -8.10 4.72 13.16
N GLU A 37 -9.43 4.86 13.20
CA GLU A 37 -10.08 6.09 13.67
C GLU A 37 -9.63 6.46 15.09
N ILE A 38 -9.53 5.46 15.98
CA ILE A 38 -9.11 5.65 17.36
C ILE A 38 -7.61 5.94 17.46
N VAL A 39 -6.78 5.11 16.84
CA VAL A 39 -5.33 5.16 17.07
C VAL A 39 -4.67 6.26 16.25
N LEU A 40 -5.00 6.38 14.96
CA LEU A 40 -4.47 7.45 14.11
C LEU A 40 -5.08 8.82 14.46
N GLY A 41 -6.33 8.84 14.94
CA GLY A 41 -6.97 10.05 15.42
C GLY A 41 -6.28 10.61 16.67
N ALA A 42 -5.82 9.72 17.57
CA ALA A 42 -5.07 10.11 18.76
C ALA A 42 -3.59 10.44 18.44
N LEU A 43 -3.04 9.95 17.36
CA LEU A 43 -1.62 10.08 16.98
C LEU A 43 -1.49 10.63 15.55
N PRO A 44 -1.50 11.97 15.38
CA PRO A 44 -1.38 12.59 14.05
C PRO A 44 -0.11 12.21 13.27
N ASP A 45 0.97 11.89 13.96
CA ASP A 45 2.26 11.51 13.39
C ASP A 45 2.43 10.00 13.22
N LEU A 46 1.40 9.18 13.47
CA LEU A 46 1.40 7.77 13.14
C LEU A 46 0.96 7.59 11.69
N TRP A 47 1.72 6.83 10.92
CA TRP A 47 1.49 6.57 9.51
C TRP A 47 1.01 5.13 9.28
N LEU A 48 0.68 4.84 8.02
CA LEU A 48 0.32 3.50 7.56
C LEU A 48 1.39 2.94 6.62
N LYS A 49 1.78 1.70 6.85
CA LYS A 49 2.28 0.81 5.82
C LYS A 49 1.08 0.06 5.26
N TYR A 50 0.82 0.19 3.97
CA TYR A 50 -0.40 -0.32 3.37
C TYR A 50 -0.14 -1.36 2.28
N ASP A 51 -0.96 -2.41 2.29
CA ASP A 51 -0.97 -3.50 1.33
C ASP A 51 -2.43 -3.88 1.05
N THR A 52 -2.84 -3.79 -0.22
CA THR A 52 -4.21 -4.07 -0.66
C THR A 52 -4.63 -5.52 -0.42
N SER A 53 -3.68 -6.47 -0.46
CA SER A 53 -3.97 -7.89 -0.26
C SER A 53 -4.48 -8.20 1.14
N HIS A 54 -3.99 -7.50 2.16
CA HIS A 54 -4.48 -7.66 3.53
C HIS A 54 -5.88 -7.11 3.72
N CYS A 55 -6.25 -6.02 3.03
CA CYS A 55 -7.63 -5.53 3.00
C CYS A 55 -8.55 -6.55 2.34
N LEU A 56 -8.18 -7.07 1.17
CA LEU A 56 -8.91 -8.12 0.47
C LEU A 56 -9.06 -9.38 1.34
N GLY A 57 -7.98 -9.78 2.05
CA GLY A 57 -7.99 -10.94 2.96
C GLY A 57 -9.00 -10.85 4.09
N ARG A 58 -9.37 -9.64 4.50
CA ARG A 58 -10.41 -9.37 5.50
C ARG A 58 -11.82 -9.21 4.87
N GLY A 59 -11.93 -9.26 3.53
CA GLY A 59 -13.17 -8.96 2.82
C GLY A 59 -13.47 -7.46 2.75
N GLY A 60 -12.47 -6.61 2.97
CA GLY A 60 -12.57 -5.15 2.94
C GLY A 60 -12.54 -4.58 1.52
N ASP A 61 -12.82 -3.28 1.44
CA ASP A 61 -12.78 -2.48 0.22
C ASP A 61 -11.55 -1.55 0.25
N TYR A 62 -10.46 -1.99 -0.39
CA TYR A 62 -9.20 -1.25 -0.39
C TYR A 62 -9.33 0.13 -1.07
N ILE A 63 -10.27 0.30 -1.99
CA ILE A 63 -10.52 1.61 -2.62
C ILE A 63 -11.07 2.59 -1.59
N LYS A 64 -12.04 2.16 -0.77
CA LYS A 64 -12.59 2.99 0.32
C LYS A 64 -11.54 3.28 1.39
N GLU A 65 -10.77 2.27 1.80
CA GLU A 65 -9.71 2.46 2.79
C GLU A 65 -8.67 3.47 2.29
N MET A 66 -8.18 3.32 1.06
CA MET A 66 -7.21 4.25 0.46
C MET A 66 -7.82 5.64 0.22
N TYR A 67 -9.08 5.75 -0.16
CA TYR A 67 -9.75 7.03 -0.28
C TYR A 67 -9.80 7.77 1.06
N LYS A 68 -10.10 7.07 2.16
CA LYS A 68 -10.19 7.64 3.50
C LYS A 68 -8.82 7.94 4.12
N TRP A 69 -7.88 7.02 3.99
CA TRP A 69 -6.62 7.02 4.73
C TRP A 69 -5.37 7.23 3.87
N GLY A 70 -5.50 7.40 2.56
CA GLY A 70 -4.37 7.46 1.63
C GLY A 70 -3.33 8.52 1.97
N GLU A 71 -3.75 9.67 2.51
CA GLU A 71 -2.85 10.74 2.96
C GLU A 71 -1.95 10.33 4.13
N ARG A 72 -2.29 9.24 4.81
CA ARG A 72 -1.53 8.69 5.94
C ARG A 72 -0.62 7.54 5.54
N ILE A 73 -0.59 7.15 4.26
CA ILE A 73 0.29 6.07 3.77
C ILE A 73 1.72 6.61 3.65
N ALA A 74 2.64 6.01 4.41
CA ALA A 74 4.07 6.30 4.34
C ALA A 74 4.85 5.26 3.54
N HIS A 75 4.31 4.05 3.40
CA HIS A 75 4.91 2.97 2.63
C HIS A 75 3.83 2.09 2.02
N PHE A 76 4.00 1.74 0.74
CA PHE A 76 3.03 0.95 0.00
C PHE A 76 3.66 -0.34 -0.52
N HIS A 77 2.97 -1.47 -0.30
CA HIS A 77 3.34 -2.77 -0.85
C HIS A 77 2.56 -3.08 -2.13
N LEU A 78 3.30 -3.40 -3.17
CA LEU A 78 2.81 -3.89 -4.45
C LEU A 78 2.81 -5.41 -4.40
N LYS A 79 1.70 -5.98 -3.96
CA LYS A 79 1.50 -7.42 -3.80
C LYS A 79 0.19 -7.81 -4.47
N GLY A 80 0.28 -8.71 -5.44
CA GLY A 80 -0.90 -9.23 -6.10
C GLY A 80 -1.74 -10.09 -5.16
N SER A 81 -3.04 -10.21 -5.46
CA SER A 81 -3.92 -11.09 -4.72
C SER A 81 -5.04 -11.60 -5.62
N MET A 82 -5.35 -12.88 -5.50
CA MET A 82 -6.33 -13.56 -6.34
C MET A 82 -7.26 -14.43 -5.49
N TYR A 83 -8.57 -14.28 -5.74
CA TYR A 83 -9.64 -15.02 -5.08
C TYR A 83 -10.49 -15.76 -6.11
N ILE A 84 -10.91 -16.98 -5.79
CA ILE A 84 -11.83 -17.76 -6.60
C ILE A 84 -13.00 -18.16 -5.67
N ASP A 85 -14.22 -17.84 -6.07
CA ASP A 85 -15.43 -18.08 -5.27
C ASP A 85 -15.32 -17.56 -3.82
N GLY A 86 -14.72 -16.35 -3.65
CA GLY A 86 -14.54 -15.71 -2.35
C GLY A 86 -13.45 -16.34 -1.46
N ARG A 87 -12.69 -17.31 -1.98
CA ARG A 87 -11.58 -17.95 -1.26
C ARG A 87 -10.25 -17.47 -1.82
N HIS A 88 -9.31 -17.17 -0.93
CA HIS A 88 -7.95 -16.86 -1.34
C HIS A 88 -7.35 -18.03 -2.13
N TYR A 89 -6.89 -17.74 -3.33
CA TYR A 89 -6.28 -18.74 -4.22
C TYR A 89 -4.75 -18.61 -4.24
N ASP A 90 -4.24 -17.40 -4.44
CA ASP A 90 -2.80 -17.13 -4.59
C ASP A 90 -2.51 -15.63 -4.45
N ASP A 91 -1.24 -15.29 -4.21
CA ASP A 91 -0.69 -13.94 -4.30
C ASP A 91 0.28 -13.85 -5.50
N PRO A 92 -0.24 -13.86 -6.75
CA PRO A 92 0.60 -13.83 -7.94
C PRO A 92 1.28 -12.46 -8.09
N PRO A 93 2.24 -12.32 -9.01
CA PRO A 93 2.80 -11.02 -9.37
C PRO A 93 1.72 -10.00 -9.69
N ALA A 94 1.87 -8.76 -9.21
CA ALA A 94 0.94 -7.69 -9.53
C ALA A 94 0.85 -7.49 -11.06
N GLY A 95 -0.37 -7.41 -11.56
CA GLY A 95 -0.70 -7.43 -12.98
C GLY A 95 -1.14 -8.79 -13.51
N LEU A 96 -0.95 -9.88 -12.74
CA LEU A 96 -1.52 -11.21 -12.98
C LEU A 96 -2.59 -11.56 -11.93
N ASP A 97 -3.10 -10.58 -11.24
CA ASP A 97 -3.99 -10.64 -10.11
C ASP A 97 -5.33 -9.92 -10.36
N GLN A 98 -6.12 -9.73 -9.31
CA GLN A 98 -7.43 -9.09 -9.40
C GLN A 98 -7.47 -7.65 -8.83
N VAL A 99 -6.34 -7.11 -8.37
CA VAL A 99 -6.28 -5.74 -7.85
C VAL A 99 -6.38 -4.73 -9.00
N ASN A 100 -7.23 -3.74 -8.84
CA ASN A 100 -7.32 -2.63 -9.80
C ASN A 100 -6.16 -1.65 -9.59
N TRP A 101 -5.01 -1.98 -10.14
CA TRP A 101 -3.78 -1.19 -9.98
C TRP A 101 -3.91 0.23 -10.54
N GLY A 102 -4.69 0.42 -11.60
CA GLY A 102 -4.95 1.76 -12.12
C GLY A 102 -5.66 2.65 -11.10
N ALA A 103 -6.69 2.13 -10.42
CA ALA A 103 -7.38 2.85 -9.36
C ALA A 103 -6.49 3.07 -8.12
N VAL A 104 -5.67 2.07 -7.76
CA VAL A 104 -4.70 2.19 -6.67
C VAL A 104 -3.70 3.31 -6.94
N MET A 105 -3.09 3.33 -8.12
CA MET A 105 -2.11 4.34 -8.49
C MET A 105 -2.73 5.74 -8.55
N ASN A 106 -3.94 5.86 -9.11
CA ASN A 106 -4.67 7.13 -9.07
C ASN A 106 -4.88 7.63 -7.63
N LEU A 107 -5.26 6.75 -6.70
CA LEU A 107 -5.43 7.13 -5.29
C LEU A 107 -4.11 7.52 -4.64
N LEU A 108 -3.02 6.80 -4.89
CA LEU A 108 -1.70 7.16 -4.38
C LEU A 108 -1.32 8.58 -4.82
N TYR A 109 -1.47 8.91 -6.12
CA TYR A 109 -1.18 10.24 -6.64
C TYR A 109 -2.10 11.32 -6.03
N THR A 110 -3.41 11.10 -6.07
CA THR A 110 -4.38 12.11 -5.61
C THR A 110 -4.36 12.33 -4.10
N LYS A 111 -3.82 11.37 -3.34
CA LYS A 111 -3.56 11.48 -1.90
C LYS A 111 -2.15 11.97 -1.56
N GLY A 112 -1.37 12.35 -2.56
CA GLY A 112 -0.05 12.96 -2.37
C GLY A 112 1.04 11.98 -1.95
N TYR A 113 0.87 10.68 -2.23
CA TYR A 113 1.90 9.69 -1.94
C TYR A 113 3.10 9.88 -2.87
N ASN A 114 4.27 10.05 -2.28
CA ASN A 114 5.55 10.19 -2.98
C ASN A 114 6.64 9.23 -2.45
N GLY A 115 6.23 8.21 -1.72
CA GLY A 115 7.14 7.20 -1.17
C GLY A 115 7.46 6.08 -2.17
N MET A 116 8.31 5.15 -1.72
CA MET A 116 8.64 3.96 -2.51
C MET A 116 7.48 2.97 -2.55
N ILE A 117 7.28 2.34 -3.70
CA ILE A 117 6.40 1.20 -3.89
C ILE A 117 7.27 -0.06 -3.88
N SER A 118 7.10 -0.91 -2.86
CA SER A 118 7.90 -2.11 -2.68
C SER A 118 7.15 -3.34 -3.20
N ILE A 119 7.76 -4.07 -4.13
CA ILE A 119 7.23 -5.35 -4.59
C ILE A 119 7.46 -6.38 -3.48
N GLU A 120 6.39 -7.05 -3.06
CA GLU A 120 6.44 -8.13 -2.07
C GLU A 120 5.98 -9.46 -2.69
N PRO A 121 6.90 -10.30 -3.22
CA PRO A 121 6.55 -11.64 -3.67
C PRO A 121 6.17 -12.52 -2.47
N HIS A 122 4.97 -13.07 -2.46
CA HIS A 122 4.47 -13.82 -1.29
C HIS A 122 3.83 -15.18 -1.65
N SER A 123 3.85 -15.56 -2.92
CA SER A 123 3.25 -16.81 -3.37
C SER A 123 4.23 -17.98 -3.32
N GLY A 124 3.80 -19.07 -2.69
CA GLY A 124 4.53 -20.35 -2.75
C GLY A 124 4.56 -20.99 -4.16
N ARG A 125 3.72 -20.52 -5.10
CA ARG A 125 3.71 -20.97 -6.51
C ARG A 125 4.68 -20.18 -7.37
N TRP A 126 5.07 -18.99 -6.95
CA TRP A 126 5.95 -18.05 -7.63
C TRP A 126 7.31 -17.99 -6.92
N MET A 127 8.06 -19.10 -6.99
CA MET A 127 9.38 -19.25 -6.35
C MET A 127 10.47 -19.54 -7.37
N GLY A 128 11.73 -19.36 -6.97
CA GLY A 128 12.90 -19.61 -7.81
C GLY A 128 12.87 -18.76 -9.09
N VAL A 129 13.15 -19.38 -10.24
CA VAL A 129 13.17 -18.70 -11.55
C VAL A 129 11.82 -18.02 -11.86
N ARG A 130 10.71 -18.67 -11.53
CA ARG A 130 9.37 -18.09 -11.71
C ARG A 130 9.15 -16.88 -10.83
N GLY A 131 9.65 -16.91 -9.58
CA GLY A 131 9.58 -15.76 -8.67
C GLY A 131 10.35 -14.57 -9.20
N GLN A 132 11.58 -14.79 -9.68
CA GLN A 132 12.36 -13.71 -10.29
C GLN A 132 11.66 -13.14 -11.54
N TRP A 133 11.15 -14.00 -12.40
CA TRP A 133 10.36 -13.55 -13.56
C TRP A 133 9.14 -12.71 -13.12
N GLY A 134 8.46 -13.13 -12.04
CA GLY A 134 7.31 -12.42 -11.50
C GLY A 134 7.65 -11.01 -11.01
N VAL A 135 8.81 -10.84 -10.37
CA VAL A 135 9.31 -9.51 -9.96
C VAL A 135 9.59 -8.66 -11.20
N ASP A 136 10.31 -9.20 -12.19
CA ASP A 136 10.64 -8.48 -13.42
C ASP A 136 9.37 -8.11 -14.22
N PHE A 137 8.38 -9.01 -14.23
CA PHE A 137 7.06 -8.74 -14.81
C PHE A 137 6.34 -7.59 -14.10
N THR A 138 6.29 -7.64 -12.75
CA THR A 138 5.64 -6.59 -11.94
C THR A 138 6.28 -5.22 -12.18
N ILE A 139 7.62 -5.16 -12.25
CA ILE A 139 8.33 -3.91 -12.57
C ILE A 139 7.86 -3.36 -13.92
N LYS A 140 7.87 -4.19 -14.97
CA LYS A 140 7.42 -3.79 -16.31
C LYS A 140 5.95 -3.37 -16.34
N PHE A 141 5.11 -4.08 -15.59
CA PHE A 141 3.68 -3.80 -15.50
C PHE A 141 3.38 -2.47 -14.84
N ILE A 142 4.06 -2.15 -13.70
CA ILE A 142 3.75 -0.94 -12.93
C ILE A 142 4.45 0.31 -13.50
N THR A 143 5.58 0.16 -14.18
CA THR A 143 6.38 1.29 -14.69
C THR A 143 5.55 2.31 -15.50
N PRO A 144 4.60 1.92 -16.39
CA PRO A 144 3.77 2.89 -17.12
C PRO A 144 2.86 3.75 -16.24
N TYR A 145 2.61 3.34 -14.99
CA TYR A 145 1.84 4.12 -14.02
C TYR A 145 2.72 5.08 -13.21
N ILE A 146 4.04 4.94 -13.28
CA ILE A 146 4.98 5.80 -12.55
C ILE A 146 5.29 7.03 -13.39
N MET A 147 4.91 8.20 -12.88
CA MET A 147 5.25 9.46 -13.53
C MET A 147 6.76 9.68 -13.46
N PRO A 148 7.43 9.99 -14.59
CA PRO A 148 8.86 10.29 -14.58
C PRO A 148 9.20 11.46 -13.65
N GLU A 149 10.37 11.39 -12.97
CA GLU A 149 10.84 12.46 -12.07
C GLU A 149 11.10 13.78 -12.83
N ASP A 150 11.47 13.68 -14.11
CA ASP A 150 11.74 14.80 -15.01
C ASP A 150 10.50 15.23 -15.83
N TYR A 151 9.31 14.74 -15.46
CA TYR A 151 8.08 15.13 -16.13
C TYR A 151 7.80 16.61 -15.93
N GLU A 152 7.85 17.37 -17.05
CA GLU A 152 7.51 18.78 -17.06
C GLU A 152 6.12 18.99 -17.65
N TRP A 153 5.28 19.70 -16.90
CA TRP A 153 3.98 20.11 -17.41
C TRP A 153 4.16 21.18 -18.50
N ASN A 154 3.66 20.92 -19.69
CA ASN A 154 3.81 21.81 -20.84
C ASN A 154 2.90 23.06 -20.81
N GLY A 155 2.25 23.32 -19.71
CA GLY A 155 1.40 24.50 -19.51
C GLY A 155 0.05 24.45 -20.24
N ASN A 156 -0.40 23.27 -20.70
CA ASN A 156 -1.73 23.14 -21.31
C ASN A 156 -2.83 23.31 -20.26
N PRO A 157 -3.61 24.42 -20.27
CA PRO A 157 -4.59 24.69 -19.21
C PRO A 157 -5.81 23.75 -19.23
N TYR A 158 -5.91 22.86 -20.21
CA TYR A 158 -6.96 21.84 -20.32
C TYR A 158 -6.54 20.46 -19.79
N MET A 159 -5.32 20.32 -19.26
CA MET A 159 -4.93 19.19 -18.44
C MET A 159 -5.02 19.58 -16.97
N PRO A 160 -5.95 18.99 -16.20
CA PRO A 160 -6.07 19.24 -14.78
C PRO A 160 -4.87 18.71 -14.01
#